data_3fb441e92cbbdc2620271ff6105fd820
#
_entry.id   3fb441e92cbbdc2620271ff6105fd820
#
_cell.length_a   1.000
_cell.length_b   1.000
_cell.length_c   1.000
_cell.angle_alpha   90.00
_cell.angle_beta   90.00
_cell.angle_gamma   90.00
#
_symmetry.space_group_name_H-M   'P 1'
#
loop_
_entity.id
_entity.type
_entity.pdbx_description
1 polymer ?
#
loop_
_entity_poly.entity_id
_entity_poly.type
_entity_poly.pdbx_seq_one_letter_code
_entity_poly.pdbx_strand_id
1 'polypeptide(L)'
;MTTNQILTTQNEAWGFWGTMNEHASAAWPLAMNAISDATHQPLESVRTFLDSRHGRHFADDVQNGLYEGQALQDAINAATQRWMGWTIGRQTSKQYGIPRGLPYLTGFVIHCEICEEMAA
;
A
#
# COMPACT_ATOMS: atom_id res chain seq x y z
N MET A 1 -0.40 21.41 11.03
CA MET A 1 0.02 20.00 11.12
C MET A 1 0.74 19.59 9.86
N THR A 2 1.83 18.89 9.99
CA THR A 2 2.62 18.43 8.85
C THR A 2 2.19 17.02 8.46
N THR A 3 2.55 16.62 7.24
CA THR A 3 2.30 15.26 6.76
C THR A 3 2.97 14.22 7.67
N ASN A 4 4.18 14.54 8.16
CA ASN A 4 4.88 13.64 9.07
C ASN A 4 4.08 13.36 10.34
N GLN A 5 3.40 14.35 10.86
CA GLN A 5 2.57 14.17 12.05
C GLN A 5 1.40 13.24 11.80
N ILE A 6 0.87 13.24 10.60
CA ILE A 6 -0.24 12.36 10.24
C ILE A 6 0.18 10.89 10.36
N LEU A 7 1.40 10.58 9.94
CA LEU A 7 1.88 9.22 9.88
C LEU A 7 2.81 8.84 11.04
N THR A 8 2.95 9.70 12.05
CA THR A 8 3.87 9.42 13.17
C THR A 8 3.29 8.49 14.22
N THR A 9 1.97 8.33 14.27
CA THR A 9 1.36 7.41 15.22
C THR A 9 0.88 6.18 14.50
N GLN A 10 0.91 5.05 15.20
CA GLN A 10 0.48 3.77 14.64
C GLN A 10 -0.98 3.81 14.22
N ASN A 11 -1.83 4.39 15.06
CA ASN A 11 -3.25 4.46 14.76
C ASN A 11 -3.53 5.31 13.55
N GLU A 12 -2.78 6.38 13.38
CA GLU A 12 -2.94 7.24 12.22
C GLU A 12 -2.47 6.56 10.94
N ALA A 13 -1.46 5.71 11.04
CA ALA A 13 -1.00 4.95 9.89
C ALA A 13 -2.10 4.05 9.33
N TRP A 14 -2.86 3.43 10.21
CA TRP A 14 -4.00 2.59 9.79
C TRP A 14 -5.19 3.39 9.37
N GLY A 15 -5.51 4.40 10.15
CA GLY A 15 -6.60 5.30 9.81
C GLY A 15 -6.30 6.15 8.61
N PHE A 16 -5.04 6.23 8.25
CA PHE A 16 -4.54 7.05 7.18
C PHE A 16 -5.32 6.89 5.88
N TRP A 17 -5.60 5.65 5.51
CA TRP A 17 -6.32 5.39 4.26
C TRP A 17 -7.81 5.68 4.37
N GLY A 18 -8.35 5.71 5.58
CA GLY A 18 -9.78 5.85 5.77
C GLY A 18 -10.24 7.02 6.60
N THR A 19 -9.33 7.84 7.13
CA THR A 19 -9.72 8.97 7.97
C THR A 19 -10.24 10.13 7.16
N MET A 20 -10.96 11.00 7.82
CA MET A 20 -11.43 12.24 7.22
C MET A 20 -10.41 13.36 7.38
N ASN A 21 -9.24 13.06 7.87
CA ASN A 21 -8.18 14.02 8.04
C ASN A 21 -7.73 14.54 6.67
N GLU A 22 -7.52 15.85 6.57
CA GLU A 22 -7.15 16.52 5.33
C GLU A 22 -5.90 15.89 4.69
N HIS A 23 -4.89 15.63 5.49
CA HIS A 23 -3.63 15.08 4.97
C HIS A 23 -3.76 13.61 4.55
N ALA A 24 -4.55 12.86 5.29
CA ALA A 24 -4.82 11.48 4.94
C ALA A 24 -5.61 11.41 3.64
N SER A 25 -6.56 12.31 3.46
CA SER A 25 -7.32 12.40 2.21
C SER A 25 -6.44 12.73 1.03
N ALA A 26 -5.40 13.55 1.22
CA ALA A 26 -4.46 13.88 0.16
C ALA A 26 -3.58 12.67 -0.19
N ALA A 27 -3.17 11.89 0.80
CA ALA A 27 -2.30 10.75 0.58
C ALA A 27 -3.00 9.59 -0.10
N TRP A 28 -4.28 9.40 0.19
CA TRP A 28 -5.06 8.30 -0.38
C TRP A 28 -5.02 8.29 -1.91
N PRO A 29 -5.42 9.38 -2.61
CA PRO A 29 -5.37 9.37 -4.07
C PRO A 29 -3.95 9.27 -4.63
N LEU A 30 -2.96 9.82 -3.93
CA LEU A 30 -1.57 9.70 -4.37
C LEU A 30 -1.10 8.25 -4.35
N ALA A 31 -1.41 7.53 -3.27
CA ALA A 31 -1.07 6.12 -3.17
C ALA A 31 -1.84 5.28 -4.19
N MET A 32 -3.14 5.54 -4.35
CA MET A 32 -3.97 4.84 -5.31
C MET A 32 -3.41 4.96 -6.73
N ASN A 33 -3.07 6.18 -7.13
CA ASN A 33 -2.56 6.43 -8.47
C ASN A 33 -1.18 5.80 -8.67
N ALA A 34 -0.30 5.93 -7.70
CA ALA A 34 1.04 5.37 -7.80
C ALA A 34 1.00 3.84 -7.96
N ILE A 35 0.18 3.18 -7.15
CA ILE A 35 0.07 1.73 -7.19
C ILE A 35 -0.62 1.27 -8.46
N SER A 36 -1.70 1.94 -8.86
CA SER A 36 -2.41 1.61 -10.09
C SER A 36 -1.50 1.73 -11.30
N ASP A 37 -0.73 2.82 -11.37
CA ASP A 37 0.20 3.02 -12.48
C ASP A 37 1.29 1.95 -12.52
N ALA A 38 1.82 1.58 -11.36
CA ALA A 38 2.91 0.60 -11.29
C ALA A 38 2.43 -0.82 -11.59
N THR A 39 1.24 -1.18 -11.13
CA THR A 39 0.73 -2.55 -11.23
C THR A 39 -0.18 -2.79 -12.42
N HIS A 40 -0.64 -1.73 -13.07
CA HIS A 40 -1.64 -1.79 -14.14
C HIS A 40 -2.95 -2.43 -13.67
N GLN A 41 -3.26 -2.28 -12.40
CA GLN A 41 -4.50 -2.79 -11.83
C GLN A 41 -5.52 -1.66 -11.68
N PRO A 42 -6.82 -1.97 -11.77
CA PRO A 42 -7.86 -0.95 -11.62
C PRO A 42 -7.81 -0.29 -10.25
N LEU A 43 -8.22 0.96 -10.16
CA LEU A 43 -8.23 1.69 -8.89
C LEU A 43 -9.05 0.98 -7.82
N GLU A 44 -10.12 0.30 -8.22
CA GLU A 44 -10.95 -0.45 -7.30
C GLU A 44 -10.20 -1.58 -6.61
N SER A 45 -9.37 -2.31 -7.35
CA SER A 45 -8.53 -3.36 -6.78
C SER A 45 -7.47 -2.79 -5.86
N VAL A 46 -6.89 -1.66 -6.24
CA VAL A 46 -5.89 -0.97 -5.42
C VAL A 46 -6.53 -0.50 -4.11
N ARG A 47 -7.76 -0.01 -4.17
CA ARG A 47 -8.48 0.42 -2.97
C ARG A 47 -8.65 -0.74 -2.00
N THR A 48 -9.06 -1.91 -2.50
CA THR A 48 -9.20 -3.09 -1.67
C THR A 48 -7.88 -3.47 -1.01
N PHE A 49 -6.78 -3.40 -1.77
CA PHE A 49 -5.45 -3.65 -1.24
C PHE A 49 -5.11 -2.67 -0.12
N LEU A 50 -5.35 -1.37 -0.33
CA LEU A 50 -5.01 -0.35 0.66
C LEU A 50 -5.83 -0.48 1.95
N ASP A 51 -7.05 -1.00 1.85
CA ASP A 51 -7.90 -1.26 3.01
C ASP A 51 -7.51 -2.54 3.74
N SER A 52 -6.68 -3.38 3.14
CA SER A 52 -6.32 -4.67 3.71
C SER A 52 -5.14 -4.58 4.67
N ARG A 53 -4.85 -5.69 5.33
CA ARG A 53 -3.67 -5.82 6.18
C ARG A 53 -2.38 -5.58 5.40
N HIS A 54 -2.34 -6.00 4.16
CA HIS A 54 -1.16 -5.78 3.31
C HIS A 54 -0.98 -4.31 2.98
N GLY A 55 -2.07 -3.59 2.80
CA GLY A 55 -2.04 -2.15 2.62
C GLY A 55 -1.51 -1.41 3.84
N ARG A 56 -1.75 -1.94 5.04
CA ARG A 56 -1.19 -1.38 6.27
C ARG A 56 0.33 -1.47 6.27
N HIS A 57 0.87 -2.60 5.81
CA HIS A 57 2.32 -2.75 5.70
C HIS A 57 2.90 -1.78 4.67
N PHE A 58 2.18 -1.56 3.59
CA PHE A 58 2.57 -0.55 2.62
C PHE A 58 2.57 0.84 3.26
N ALA A 59 1.54 1.16 4.03
CA ALA A 59 1.46 2.43 4.73
C ALA A 59 2.62 2.61 5.72
N ASP A 60 3.03 1.54 6.38
CA ASP A 60 4.20 1.59 7.28
C ASP A 60 5.46 1.97 6.52
N ASP A 61 5.65 1.45 5.32
CA ASP A 61 6.80 1.81 4.50
C ASP A 61 6.77 3.28 4.09
N VAL A 62 5.59 3.80 3.77
CA VAL A 62 5.45 5.24 3.48
C VAL A 62 5.79 6.04 4.72
N GLN A 63 5.30 5.63 5.87
CA GLN A 63 5.57 6.29 7.15
C GLN A 63 7.06 6.34 7.45
N ASN A 64 7.75 5.22 7.21
CA ASN A 64 9.19 5.17 7.41
C ASN A 64 9.93 6.16 6.53
N GLY A 65 9.50 6.33 5.29
CA GLY A 65 10.06 7.33 4.40
C GLY A 65 9.88 8.75 4.93
N LEU A 66 8.71 9.03 5.50
CA LEU A 66 8.45 10.34 6.10
C LEU A 66 9.33 10.58 7.32
N TYR A 67 9.57 9.55 8.15
CA TYR A 67 10.49 9.66 9.28
C TYR A 67 11.91 9.96 8.82
N GLU A 68 12.29 9.47 7.65
CA GLU A 68 13.60 9.72 7.07
C GLU A 68 13.69 11.09 6.37
N GLY A 69 12.63 11.85 6.37
CA GLY A 69 12.61 13.19 5.82
C GLY A 69 12.13 13.30 4.38
N GLN A 70 11.61 12.24 3.79
CA GLN A 70 11.08 12.33 2.43
C GLN A 70 9.75 13.06 2.41
N ALA A 71 9.47 13.76 1.32
CA ALA A 71 8.15 14.34 1.07
C ALA A 71 7.15 13.19 0.83
N LEU A 72 5.88 13.47 1.06
CA LEU A 72 4.83 12.44 0.95
C LEU A 72 4.84 11.73 -0.40
N GLN A 73 4.87 12.47 -1.51
CA GLN A 73 4.88 11.86 -2.84
C GLN A 73 6.12 11.00 -3.04
N ASP A 74 7.27 11.47 -2.58
CA ASP A 74 8.51 10.72 -2.69
C ASP A 74 8.48 9.45 -1.85
N ALA A 75 7.92 9.52 -0.66
CA ALA A 75 7.80 8.36 0.21
C ALA A 75 6.88 7.31 -0.41
N ILE A 76 5.77 7.75 -1.00
CA ILE A 76 4.84 6.86 -1.70
C ILE A 76 5.51 6.21 -2.91
N ASN A 77 6.21 7.01 -3.71
CA ASN A 77 6.89 6.49 -4.90
C ASN A 77 7.99 5.50 -4.51
N ALA A 78 8.75 5.79 -3.47
CA ALA A 78 9.81 4.91 -3.00
C ALA A 78 9.25 3.57 -2.50
N ALA A 79 8.17 3.62 -1.73
CA ALA A 79 7.52 2.40 -1.24
C ALA A 79 6.97 1.57 -2.41
N THR A 80 6.34 2.24 -3.38
CA THR A 80 5.81 1.59 -4.57
C THR A 80 6.92 0.87 -5.34
N GLN A 81 8.03 1.55 -5.57
CA GLN A 81 9.16 0.96 -6.29
C GLN A 81 9.79 -0.21 -5.53
N ARG A 82 9.88 -0.10 -4.20
CA ARG A 82 10.42 -1.16 -3.38
C ARG A 82 9.56 -2.42 -3.48
N TRP A 83 8.26 -2.26 -3.35
CA TRP A 83 7.34 -3.38 -3.42
C TRP A 83 7.22 -3.97 -4.83
N MET A 84 7.44 -3.17 -5.87
CA MET A 84 7.52 -3.67 -7.25
C MET A 84 8.85 -4.39 -7.52
N GLY A 85 9.90 -4.04 -6.78
CA GLY A 85 11.19 -4.68 -6.91
C GLY A 85 11.28 -6.05 -6.24
N TRP A 86 10.42 -6.32 -5.26
CA TRP A 86 10.35 -7.63 -4.64
C TRP A 86 9.49 -8.55 -5.51
N THR A 87 9.83 -9.84 -5.52
CA THR A 87 9.15 -10.83 -6.35
C THR A 87 8.49 -11.89 -5.47
N ILE A 88 7.31 -12.34 -5.88
CA ILE A 88 6.63 -13.41 -5.18
C ILE A 88 7.42 -14.71 -5.31
N GLY A 89 7.93 -15.20 -4.20
CA GLY A 89 8.68 -16.44 -4.15
C GLY A 89 7.81 -17.64 -3.88
N ARG A 90 8.45 -18.81 -3.77
CA ARG A 90 7.75 -20.08 -3.55
C ARG A 90 6.89 -20.08 -2.31
N GLN A 91 7.45 -19.63 -1.19
CA GLN A 91 6.75 -19.69 0.09
C GLN A 91 5.53 -18.78 0.13
N THR A 92 5.69 -17.56 -0.34
CA THR A 92 4.59 -16.58 -0.41
C THR A 92 3.52 -17.06 -1.37
N SER A 93 3.93 -17.60 -2.52
CA SER A 93 3.01 -18.16 -3.50
C SER A 93 2.15 -19.27 -2.88
N LYS A 94 2.80 -20.18 -2.15
CA LYS A 94 2.12 -21.30 -1.52
C LYS A 94 1.17 -20.84 -0.40
N GLN A 95 1.62 -19.87 0.39
CA GLN A 95 0.86 -19.39 1.54
C GLN A 95 -0.41 -18.65 1.14
N TYR A 96 -0.34 -17.85 0.09
CA TYR A 96 -1.45 -16.97 -0.30
C TYR A 96 -2.11 -17.34 -1.62
N GLY A 97 -1.62 -18.35 -2.32
CA GLY A 97 -2.18 -18.73 -3.61
C GLY A 97 -1.90 -17.72 -4.72
N ILE A 98 -0.78 -17.04 -4.65
CA ILE A 98 -0.38 -16.01 -5.62
C ILE A 98 0.65 -16.62 -6.58
N PRO A 99 0.54 -16.38 -7.90
CA PRO A 99 1.53 -16.91 -8.83
C PRO A 99 2.96 -16.44 -8.50
N ARG A 100 3.90 -17.35 -8.62
CA ARG A 100 5.32 -17.03 -8.42
C ARG A 100 5.82 -16.14 -9.56
N GLY A 101 6.77 -15.28 -9.24
CA GLY A 101 7.43 -14.47 -10.24
C GLY A 101 6.76 -13.13 -10.51
N LEU A 102 5.54 -12.91 -10.00
CA LEU A 102 4.91 -11.60 -10.10
C LEU A 102 5.63 -10.61 -9.20
N PRO A 103 5.64 -9.32 -9.56
CA PRO A 103 6.06 -8.30 -8.61
C PRO A 103 5.22 -8.42 -7.34
N TYR A 104 5.86 -8.24 -6.20
CA TYR A 104 5.22 -8.41 -4.90
C TYR A 104 3.95 -7.56 -4.77
N LEU A 105 4.05 -6.28 -5.14
CA LEU A 105 2.91 -5.38 -5.06
C LEU A 105 1.76 -5.85 -5.96
N THR A 106 2.06 -6.21 -7.20
CA THR A 106 1.06 -6.68 -8.14
C THR A 106 0.35 -7.92 -7.62
N GLY A 107 1.12 -8.87 -7.13
CA GLY A 107 0.57 -10.11 -6.58
C GLY A 107 -0.38 -9.87 -5.43
N PHE A 108 -0.03 -8.99 -4.51
CA PHE A 108 -0.88 -8.71 -3.37
C PHE A 108 -2.10 -7.85 -3.71
N VAL A 109 -1.99 -6.94 -4.67
CA VAL A 109 -3.16 -6.20 -5.13
C VAL A 109 -4.21 -7.16 -5.69
N ILE A 110 -3.78 -8.10 -6.52
CA ILE A 110 -4.69 -9.11 -7.10
C ILE A 110 -5.25 -10.03 -6.00
N HIS A 111 -4.39 -10.50 -5.11
CA HIS A 111 -4.78 -11.38 -4.02
C HIS A 111 -5.82 -10.74 -3.09
N CYS A 112 -5.63 -9.49 -2.72
CA CYS A 112 -6.53 -8.82 -1.78
C CYS A 112 -7.93 -8.68 -2.31
N GLU A 113 -8.09 -8.55 -3.62
CA GLU A 113 -9.41 -8.50 -4.23
C GLU A 113 -10.20 -9.77 -3.93
N ILE A 114 -9.54 -10.92 -4.00
CA ILE A 114 -10.17 -12.22 -3.72
C ILE A 114 -10.26 -12.48 -2.23
N CYS A 115 -9.17 -12.21 -1.51
CA CYS A 115 -9.07 -12.52 -0.09
C CYS A 115 -10.06 -11.72 0.76
N GLU A 116 -10.24 -10.45 0.44
CA GLU A 116 -11.15 -9.60 1.19
C GLU A 116 -12.60 -10.04 0.99
N GLU A 117 -12.94 -10.48 -0.19
CA GLU A 117 -14.28 -11.03 -0.45
C GLU A 117 -14.53 -12.27 0.38
N MET A 118 -13.52 -13.12 0.53
CA MET A 118 -13.65 -14.36 1.31
C MET A 118 -13.65 -14.08 2.81
N ALA A 119 -12.95 -13.04 3.25
CA ALA A 119 -12.86 -12.69 4.66
C ALA A 119 -14.10 -11.96 5.17
N ALA A 120 -14.81 -11.34 4.28
CA ALA A 120 -16.02 -10.62 4.64
C ALA A 120 -17.15 -11.58 4.94
#